data_3b76252f03b37a30fcd81704b31ee8a7
#
_entry.id   3b76252f03b37a30fcd81704b31ee8a7
#
_cell.length_a   1.000
_cell.length_b   1.000
_cell.length_c   1.000
_cell.angle_alpha   90.00
_cell.angle_beta   90.00
_cell.angle_gamma   90.00
#
_symmetry.space_group_name_H-M   'P 1'
#
loop_
_entity.id
_entity.type
_entity.pdbx_description
1 polymer ?
#
loop_
_entity_poly.entity_id
_entity_poly.type
_entity_poly.pdbx_seq_one_letter_code
_entity_poly.pdbx_strand_id
1 'polypeptide(L)'
;MAQDILKTLKAEHDVLRGLFADLKETTDRAVKKRADLLGKIESALIPHAKWEEEVFYPAFKERADRDGLQTHAEALAEHHAVENSVLPEVHAAAPGTPVFAGRTKVFGEFIEHHAKEEETTMFKMARELFSPDERARLDEDYEMWKQSNPVGSLIAAQKAKAASRAP
;
A
#
# COMPACT_ATOMS: atom_id res chain seq x y z
N MET A 1 -4.03 -8.82 23.10
CA MET A 1 -4.61 -9.92 22.31
C MET A 1 -4.22 -9.67 20.86
N ALA A 2 -3.72 -10.68 20.18
CA ALA A 2 -3.43 -10.58 18.75
C ALA A 2 -4.69 -10.18 18.00
N GLN A 3 -4.57 -9.25 17.08
CA GLN A 3 -5.66 -8.83 16.21
C GLN A 3 -5.70 -9.78 14.99
N ASP A 4 -6.76 -9.72 14.23
CA ASP A 4 -6.85 -10.39 12.95
C ASP A 4 -6.14 -9.54 11.90
N ILE A 5 -5.14 -10.06 11.21
CA ILE A 5 -4.35 -9.33 10.20
C ILE A 5 -5.23 -8.62 9.17
N LEU A 6 -6.36 -9.22 8.76
CA LEU A 6 -7.26 -8.60 7.79
C LEU A 6 -7.93 -7.33 8.34
N LYS A 7 -8.10 -7.25 9.67
CA LYS A 7 -8.59 -6.02 10.31
C LYS A 7 -7.49 -4.97 10.41
N THR A 8 -6.27 -5.39 10.68
CA THR A 8 -5.10 -4.50 10.73
C THR A 8 -4.85 -3.88 9.36
N LEU A 9 -4.78 -4.69 8.28
CA LEU A 9 -4.62 -4.20 6.92
C LEU A 9 -5.74 -3.25 6.51
N LYS A 10 -7.00 -3.62 6.82
CA LYS A 10 -8.13 -2.71 6.55
C LYS A 10 -8.02 -1.38 7.30
N ALA A 11 -7.60 -1.40 8.55
CA ALA A 11 -7.41 -0.15 9.31
C ALA A 11 -6.31 0.73 8.69
N GLU A 12 -5.25 0.14 8.15
CA GLU A 12 -4.20 0.86 7.41
C GLU A 12 -4.72 1.44 6.09
N HIS A 13 -5.60 0.71 5.36
CA HIS A 13 -6.32 1.29 4.21
C HIS A 13 -7.15 2.52 4.61
N ASP A 14 -7.84 2.47 5.76
CA ASP A 14 -8.65 3.60 6.24
C ASP A 14 -7.77 4.81 6.60
N VAL A 15 -6.56 4.59 7.12
CA VAL A 15 -5.55 5.64 7.33
C VAL A 15 -5.13 6.27 5.98
N LEU A 16 -4.84 5.45 4.97
CA LEU A 16 -4.48 5.92 3.63
C LEU A 16 -5.62 6.75 3.00
N ARG A 17 -6.87 6.28 3.10
CA ARG A 17 -8.05 7.02 2.65
C ARG A 17 -8.13 8.41 3.28
N GLY A 18 -7.90 8.50 4.59
CA GLY A 18 -7.87 9.79 5.30
C GLY A 18 -6.77 10.71 4.80
N LEU A 19 -5.56 10.20 4.61
CA LEU A 19 -4.42 10.97 4.10
C LEU A 19 -4.65 11.50 2.68
N PHE A 20 -5.21 10.68 1.79
CA PHE A 20 -5.57 11.11 0.44
C PHE A 20 -6.71 12.11 0.44
N ALA A 21 -7.70 11.97 1.32
CA ALA A 21 -8.76 12.97 1.50
C ALA A 21 -8.17 14.31 1.94
N ASP A 22 -7.29 14.31 2.93
CA ASP A 22 -6.60 15.52 3.38
C ASP A 22 -5.76 16.17 2.27
N LEU A 23 -5.09 15.35 1.45
CA LEU A 23 -4.28 15.83 0.34
C LEU A 23 -5.14 16.50 -0.74
N LYS A 24 -6.31 15.91 -1.04
CA LYS A 24 -7.29 16.44 -2.00
C LYS A 24 -7.83 17.81 -1.60
N GLU A 25 -7.99 18.09 -0.32
CA GLU A 25 -8.48 19.37 0.21
C GLU A 25 -7.40 20.48 0.21
N THR A 26 -6.15 20.17 -0.22
CA THR A 26 -5.08 21.17 -0.30
C THR A 26 -5.17 22.00 -1.56
N THR A 27 -4.66 23.23 -1.48
CA THR A 27 -4.48 24.11 -2.66
C THR A 27 -3.03 24.11 -3.14
N ASP A 28 -2.78 24.63 -4.34
CA ASP A 28 -1.42 24.75 -4.91
C ASP A 28 -0.47 25.60 -4.04
N ARG A 29 -1.01 26.48 -3.18
CA ARG A 29 -0.23 27.26 -2.23
C ARG A 29 0.27 26.46 -1.03
N ALA A 30 -0.32 25.31 -0.76
CA ALA A 30 0.00 24.47 0.41
C ALA A 30 1.19 23.52 0.15
N VAL A 31 2.26 24.01 -0.46
CA VAL A 31 3.43 23.23 -0.90
C VAL A 31 3.98 22.34 0.20
N LYS A 32 4.26 22.91 1.37
CA LYS A 32 4.79 22.15 2.52
C LYS A 32 3.81 21.08 3.00
N LYS A 33 2.54 21.44 3.17
CA LYS A 33 1.50 20.50 3.61
C LYS A 33 1.36 19.33 2.64
N ARG A 34 1.39 19.58 1.33
CA ARG A 34 1.34 18.53 0.30
C ARG A 34 2.55 17.60 0.37
N ALA A 35 3.75 18.15 0.52
CA ALA A 35 4.96 17.35 0.70
C ALA A 35 4.92 16.49 1.97
N ASP A 36 4.49 17.08 3.09
CA ASP A 36 4.34 16.36 4.37
C ASP A 36 3.29 15.23 4.28
N LEU A 37 2.16 15.49 3.62
CA LEU A 37 1.11 14.47 3.40
C LEU A 37 1.58 13.34 2.49
N LEU A 38 2.30 13.65 1.41
CA LEU A 38 2.91 12.62 0.55
C LEU A 38 3.87 11.74 1.35
N GLY A 39 4.74 12.34 2.17
CA GLY A 39 5.63 11.59 3.05
C GLY A 39 4.90 10.68 4.04
N LYS A 40 3.76 11.11 4.59
CA LYS A 40 2.91 10.28 5.46
C LYS A 40 2.26 9.13 4.69
N ILE A 41 1.78 9.39 3.46
CA ILE A 41 1.22 8.36 2.58
C ILE A 41 2.27 7.30 2.29
N GLU A 42 3.48 7.68 1.89
CA GLU A 42 4.58 6.73 1.64
C GLU A 42 4.94 5.95 2.90
N SER A 43 4.97 6.61 4.05
CA SER A 43 5.29 5.96 5.34
C SER A 43 4.24 4.95 5.78
N ALA A 44 2.99 5.11 5.38
CA ALA A 44 1.92 4.14 5.62
C ALA A 44 1.89 3.05 4.55
N LEU A 45 2.00 3.42 3.28
CA LEU A 45 1.84 2.53 2.13
C LEU A 45 3.01 1.55 1.94
N ILE A 46 4.25 2.05 2.01
CA ILE A 46 5.42 1.24 1.62
C ILE A 46 5.62 0.02 2.53
N PRO A 47 5.60 0.13 3.88
CA PRO A 47 5.70 -1.06 4.72
C PRO A 47 4.51 -2.01 4.56
N HIS A 48 3.30 -1.50 4.40
CA HIS A 48 2.09 -2.29 4.16
C HIS A 48 2.24 -3.14 2.89
N ALA A 49 2.48 -2.52 1.75
CA ALA A 49 2.64 -3.21 0.48
C ALA A 49 3.83 -4.20 0.49
N LYS A 50 4.94 -3.84 1.13
CA LYS A 50 6.11 -4.73 1.22
C LYS A 50 5.82 -5.98 2.02
N TRP A 51 5.17 -5.87 3.16
CA TRP A 51 4.83 -7.04 3.96
C TRP A 51 3.83 -7.95 3.24
N GLU A 52 2.85 -7.36 2.54
CA GLU A 52 1.93 -8.14 1.71
C GLU A 52 2.67 -8.93 0.64
N GLU A 53 3.56 -8.30 -0.11
CA GLU A 53 4.36 -8.95 -1.14
C GLU A 53 5.28 -10.05 -0.61
N GLU A 54 5.86 -9.86 0.57
CA GLU A 54 6.85 -10.77 1.16
C GLU A 54 6.23 -11.89 1.98
N VAL A 55 5.08 -11.67 2.60
CA VAL A 55 4.48 -12.60 3.58
C VAL A 55 3.05 -12.99 3.23
N PHE A 56 2.13 -12.04 3.15
CA PHE A 56 0.71 -12.34 3.02
C PHE A 56 0.36 -12.93 1.66
N TYR A 57 0.79 -12.30 0.57
CA TYR A 57 0.50 -12.79 -0.78
C TYR A 57 1.10 -14.16 -1.09
N PRO A 58 2.35 -14.48 -0.71
CA PRO A 58 2.88 -15.84 -0.85
C PRO A 58 2.08 -16.88 -0.07
N ALA A 59 1.72 -16.59 1.18
CA ALA A 59 0.91 -17.49 2.01
C ALA A 59 -0.50 -17.71 1.44
N PHE A 60 -1.13 -16.64 0.92
CA PHE A 60 -2.42 -16.71 0.24
C PHE A 60 -2.33 -17.55 -1.05
N LYS A 61 -1.35 -17.26 -1.90
CA LYS A 61 -1.11 -17.96 -3.17
C LYS A 61 -0.94 -19.47 -3.00
N GLU A 62 -0.26 -19.89 -1.93
CA GLU A 62 0.02 -21.29 -1.65
C GLU A 62 -1.24 -22.12 -1.42
N ARG A 63 -2.33 -21.49 -0.97
CA ARG A 63 -3.63 -22.13 -0.63
C ARG A 63 -4.74 -21.82 -1.62
N ALA A 64 -4.51 -20.85 -2.51
CA ALA A 64 -5.52 -20.33 -3.41
C ALA A 64 -5.86 -21.32 -4.52
N ASP A 65 -7.14 -21.36 -4.88
CA ASP A 65 -7.64 -21.99 -6.10
C ASP A 65 -7.36 -21.08 -7.33
N ARG A 66 -7.92 -21.43 -8.48
CA ARG A 66 -7.75 -20.70 -9.72
C ARG A 66 -8.15 -19.23 -9.60
N ASP A 67 -9.28 -18.95 -8.98
CA ASP A 67 -9.82 -17.59 -8.86
C ASP A 67 -8.98 -16.79 -7.85
N GLY A 68 -8.54 -17.41 -6.77
CA GLY A 68 -7.60 -16.81 -5.83
C GLY A 68 -6.22 -16.53 -6.45
N LEU A 69 -5.73 -17.38 -7.35
CA LEU A 69 -4.50 -17.13 -8.10
C LEU A 69 -4.62 -15.92 -9.05
N GLN A 70 -5.80 -15.75 -9.66
CA GLN A 70 -6.09 -14.56 -10.46
C GLN A 70 -6.10 -13.30 -9.58
N THR A 71 -6.81 -13.31 -8.47
CA THR A 71 -6.87 -12.20 -7.50
C THR A 71 -5.48 -11.82 -6.99
N HIS A 72 -4.63 -12.81 -6.66
CA HIS A 72 -3.23 -12.59 -6.29
C HIS A 72 -2.44 -11.91 -7.40
N ALA A 73 -2.59 -12.35 -8.65
CA ALA A 73 -1.87 -11.78 -9.79
C ALA A 73 -2.29 -10.32 -10.08
N GLU A 74 -3.57 -10.01 -9.91
CA GLU A 74 -4.12 -8.64 -10.01
C GLU A 74 -3.52 -7.73 -8.95
N ALA A 75 -3.60 -8.11 -7.67
CA ALA A 75 -3.05 -7.32 -6.56
C ALA A 75 -1.55 -7.04 -6.73
N LEU A 76 -0.77 -8.05 -7.12
CA LEU A 76 0.66 -7.88 -7.35
C LEU A 76 0.96 -6.96 -8.55
N ALA A 77 0.15 -7.04 -9.61
CA ALA A 77 0.30 -6.16 -10.78
C ALA A 77 -0.02 -4.70 -10.42
N GLU A 78 -1.00 -4.47 -9.56
CA GLU A 78 -1.35 -3.15 -9.04
C GLU A 78 -0.22 -2.56 -8.18
N HIS A 79 0.37 -3.33 -7.28
CA HIS A 79 1.56 -2.93 -6.54
C HIS A 79 2.70 -2.52 -7.45
N HIS A 80 3.00 -3.34 -8.47
CA HIS A 80 4.05 -3.02 -9.44
C HIS A 80 3.75 -1.76 -10.26
N ALA A 81 2.48 -1.50 -10.59
CA ALA A 81 2.09 -0.28 -11.29
C ALA A 81 2.29 0.97 -10.41
N VAL A 82 1.92 0.89 -9.14
CA VAL A 82 2.16 1.97 -8.17
C VAL A 82 3.65 2.22 -8.00
N GLU A 83 4.42 1.18 -7.74
CA GLU A 83 5.87 1.28 -7.49
C GLU A 83 6.64 1.81 -8.70
N ASN A 84 6.31 1.34 -9.90
CA ASN A 84 7.14 1.55 -11.08
C ASN A 84 6.66 2.70 -11.99
N SER A 85 5.43 3.18 -11.79
CA SER A 85 4.85 4.23 -12.63
C SER A 85 4.19 5.33 -11.82
N VAL A 86 3.19 5.01 -10.99
CA VAL A 86 2.35 6.02 -10.35
C VAL A 86 3.15 6.88 -9.36
N LEU A 87 3.86 6.26 -8.43
CA LEU A 87 4.64 6.98 -7.41
C LEU A 87 5.81 7.76 -8.01
N PRO A 88 6.62 7.23 -8.94
CA PRO A 88 7.63 8.02 -9.66
C PRO A 88 7.06 9.25 -10.37
N GLU A 89 5.90 9.13 -11.01
CA GLU A 89 5.21 10.25 -11.66
C GLU A 89 4.78 11.34 -10.65
N VAL A 90 4.31 10.94 -9.47
CA VAL A 90 3.98 11.89 -8.39
C VAL A 90 5.23 12.64 -7.94
N HIS A 91 6.35 11.93 -7.72
CA HIS A 91 7.63 12.52 -7.33
C HIS A 91 8.22 13.47 -8.37
N ALA A 92 7.96 13.23 -9.65
CA ALA A 92 8.41 14.09 -10.74
C ALA A 92 7.64 15.43 -10.81
N ALA A 93 6.57 15.61 -10.05
CA ALA A 93 5.77 16.82 -10.03
C ALA A 93 6.08 17.71 -8.81
N ALA A 94 6.25 19.01 -9.01
CA ALA A 94 6.42 19.94 -7.90
C ALA A 94 5.09 20.08 -7.11
N PRO A 95 5.11 20.02 -5.77
CA PRO A 95 3.88 19.99 -4.95
C PRO A 95 2.95 21.20 -5.14
N GLY A 96 3.49 22.36 -5.53
CA GLY A 96 2.72 23.59 -5.76
C GLY A 96 2.07 23.70 -7.15
N THR A 97 1.91 22.59 -7.88
CA THR A 97 1.45 22.60 -9.27
C THR A 97 0.14 21.84 -9.47
N PRO A 98 -0.66 22.20 -10.51
CA PRO A 98 -1.81 21.40 -10.93
C PRO A 98 -1.44 19.99 -11.39
N VAL A 99 -0.21 19.79 -11.90
CA VAL A 99 0.30 18.48 -12.30
C VAL A 99 0.42 17.56 -11.09
N PHE A 100 0.96 18.05 -9.98
CA PHE A 100 1.00 17.31 -8.72
C PHE A 100 -0.42 16.92 -8.24
N ALA A 101 -1.35 17.88 -8.26
CA ALA A 101 -2.73 17.64 -7.86
C ALA A 101 -3.40 16.55 -8.73
N GLY A 102 -3.18 16.57 -10.04
CA GLY A 102 -3.70 15.56 -10.97
C GLY A 102 -3.10 14.17 -10.72
N ARG A 103 -1.77 14.09 -10.56
CA ARG A 103 -1.07 12.82 -10.31
C ARG A 103 -1.40 12.19 -8.97
N THR A 104 -1.49 13.01 -7.91
CA THR A 104 -1.90 12.51 -6.58
C THR A 104 -3.36 12.09 -6.54
N LYS A 105 -4.23 12.71 -7.34
CA LYS A 105 -5.62 12.25 -7.51
C LYS A 105 -5.65 10.83 -8.10
N VAL A 106 -4.94 10.60 -9.20
CA VAL A 106 -4.83 9.26 -9.82
C VAL A 106 -4.23 8.25 -8.83
N PHE A 107 -3.19 8.65 -8.10
CA PHE A 107 -2.59 7.80 -7.08
C PHE A 107 -3.62 7.37 -6.01
N GLY A 108 -4.39 8.32 -5.47
CA GLY A 108 -5.44 8.00 -4.49
C GLY A 108 -6.54 7.11 -5.04
N GLU A 109 -6.97 7.33 -6.28
CA GLU A 109 -7.97 6.48 -6.96
C GLU A 109 -7.44 5.05 -7.18
N PHE A 110 -6.15 4.91 -7.48
CA PHE A 110 -5.51 3.62 -7.68
C PHE A 110 -5.42 2.84 -6.36
N ILE A 111 -4.99 3.49 -5.27
CA ILE A 111 -4.94 2.88 -3.94
C ILE A 111 -6.34 2.52 -3.44
N GLU A 112 -7.36 3.37 -3.66
CA GLU A 112 -8.73 3.05 -3.27
C GLU A 112 -9.29 1.84 -4.04
N HIS A 113 -9.02 1.75 -5.35
CA HIS A 113 -9.42 0.60 -6.15
C HIS A 113 -8.79 -0.69 -5.59
N HIS A 114 -7.48 -0.70 -5.39
CA HIS A 114 -6.72 -1.81 -4.84
C HIS A 114 -7.24 -2.24 -3.46
N ALA A 115 -7.34 -1.30 -2.52
CA ALA A 115 -7.83 -1.58 -1.17
C ALA A 115 -9.25 -2.16 -1.17
N LYS A 116 -10.12 -1.67 -2.05
CA LYS A 116 -11.48 -2.19 -2.20
C LYS A 116 -11.50 -3.62 -2.73
N GLU A 117 -10.70 -3.94 -3.74
CA GLU A 117 -10.60 -5.30 -4.28
C GLU A 117 -10.05 -6.27 -3.22
N GLU A 118 -9.05 -5.87 -2.45
CA GLU A 118 -8.58 -6.68 -1.34
C GLU A 118 -9.67 -6.91 -0.29
N GLU A 119 -10.29 -5.85 0.20
CA GLU A 119 -11.30 -5.93 1.27
C GLU A 119 -12.51 -6.76 0.88
N THR A 120 -12.98 -6.65 -0.37
CA THR A 120 -14.20 -7.31 -0.84
C THR A 120 -13.98 -8.70 -1.42
N THR A 121 -12.81 -8.96 -1.99
CA THR A 121 -12.50 -10.20 -2.71
C THR A 121 -11.42 -11.00 -1.98
N MET A 122 -10.18 -10.52 -1.90
CA MET A 122 -9.06 -11.27 -1.34
C MET A 122 -9.25 -11.60 0.15
N PHE A 123 -9.69 -10.63 0.97
CA PHE A 123 -9.91 -10.86 2.40
C PHE A 123 -11.08 -11.81 2.67
N LYS A 124 -12.08 -11.85 1.78
CA LYS A 124 -13.14 -12.85 1.86
C LYS A 124 -12.58 -14.26 1.64
N MET A 125 -11.81 -14.44 0.58
CA MET A 125 -11.12 -15.72 0.31
C MET A 125 -10.15 -16.08 1.43
N ALA A 126 -9.38 -15.14 1.94
CA ALA A 126 -8.43 -15.36 3.03
C ALA A 126 -9.11 -15.83 4.32
N ARG A 127 -10.33 -15.40 4.62
CA ARG A 127 -11.10 -15.93 5.78
C ARG A 127 -11.47 -17.41 5.63
N GLU A 128 -11.61 -17.87 4.42
CA GLU A 128 -11.88 -19.29 4.12
C GLU A 128 -10.59 -20.13 4.12
N LEU A 129 -9.47 -19.54 3.70
CA LEU A 129 -8.17 -20.19 3.57
C LEU A 129 -7.36 -20.25 4.88
N PHE A 130 -7.55 -19.26 5.76
CA PHE A 130 -6.83 -19.15 7.02
C PHE A 130 -7.78 -19.18 8.22
N SER A 131 -7.47 -20.03 9.19
CA SER A 131 -8.18 -20.06 10.48
C SER A 131 -8.00 -18.73 11.25
N PRO A 132 -8.86 -18.42 12.23
CA PRO A 132 -8.69 -17.25 13.08
C PRO A 132 -7.32 -17.20 13.78
N ASP A 133 -6.81 -18.34 14.23
CA ASP A 133 -5.51 -18.43 14.91
C ASP A 133 -4.34 -18.14 13.93
N GLU A 134 -4.44 -18.59 12.68
CA GLU A 134 -3.44 -18.30 11.67
C GLU A 134 -3.44 -16.80 11.31
N ARG A 135 -4.61 -16.17 11.20
CA ARG A 135 -4.71 -14.73 10.96
C ARG A 135 -4.19 -13.90 12.14
N ALA A 136 -4.37 -14.38 13.37
CA ALA A 136 -3.79 -13.75 14.55
C ALA A 136 -2.25 -13.86 14.55
N ARG A 137 -1.69 -15.00 14.17
CA ARG A 137 -0.23 -15.17 14.03
C ARG A 137 0.35 -14.29 12.92
N LEU A 138 -0.33 -14.16 11.79
CA LEU A 138 0.09 -13.24 10.73
C LEU A 138 0.11 -11.79 11.21
N ASP A 139 -0.80 -11.39 12.09
CA ASP A 139 -0.80 -10.06 12.71
C ASP A 139 0.39 -9.86 13.65
N GLU A 140 0.71 -10.84 14.48
CA GLU A 140 1.91 -10.83 15.33
C GLU A 140 3.19 -10.78 14.48
N ASP A 141 3.27 -11.58 13.43
CA ASP A 141 4.39 -11.59 12.50
C ASP A 141 4.56 -10.24 11.80
N TYR A 142 3.45 -9.57 11.44
CA TYR A 142 3.50 -8.24 10.84
C TYR A 142 4.08 -7.21 11.80
N GLU A 143 3.67 -7.22 13.06
CA GLU A 143 4.23 -6.30 14.07
C GLU A 143 5.74 -6.54 14.29
N MET A 144 6.19 -7.79 14.34
CA MET A 144 7.62 -8.12 14.42
C MET A 144 8.39 -7.71 13.16
N TRP A 145 7.78 -7.91 12.00
CA TRP A 145 8.36 -7.50 10.71
C TRP A 145 8.55 -5.98 10.65
N LYS A 146 7.57 -5.19 11.08
CA LYS A 146 7.68 -3.72 11.16
C LYS A 146 8.84 -3.26 12.07
N GLN A 147 9.04 -3.94 13.20
CA GLN A 147 10.17 -3.65 14.10
C GLN A 147 11.54 -3.94 13.44
N SER A 148 11.60 -4.97 12.60
CA SER A 148 12.82 -5.39 11.91
C SER A 148 13.08 -4.61 10.62
N ASN A 149 12.08 -3.91 10.10
CA ASN A 149 12.10 -3.18 8.83
C ASN A 149 11.70 -1.70 9.03
N PRO A 150 12.61 -0.85 9.53
CA PRO A 150 12.30 0.56 9.78
C PRO A 150 11.81 1.26 8.51
N VAL A 151 10.73 2.02 8.61
CA VAL A 151 10.06 2.72 7.49
C VAL A 151 11.03 3.57 6.66
N GLY A 152 11.96 4.29 7.32
CA GLY A 152 12.96 5.09 6.62
C GLY A 152 13.86 4.27 5.70
N SER A 153 14.23 3.04 6.12
CA SER A 153 15.04 2.14 5.30
C SER A 153 14.27 1.61 4.10
N LEU A 154 12.98 1.30 4.28
CA LEU A 154 12.10 0.84 3.19
C LEU A 154 11.90 1.93 2.14
N ILE A 155 11.64 3.18 2.57
CA ILE A 155 11.49 4.32 1.68
C ILE A 155 12.81 4.59 0.92
N ALA A 156 13.95 4.53 1.59
CA ALA A 156 15.26 4.71 0.95
C ALA A 156 15.53 3.63 -0.11
N ALA A 157 15.22 2.37 0.19
CA ALA A 157 15.35 1.26 -0.76
C ALA A 157 14.45 1.43 -1.97
N GLN A 158 13.20 1.86 -1.77
CA GLN A 158 12.25 2.16 -2.84
C GLN A 158 12.77 3.26 -3.77
N LYS A 159 13.25 4.37 -3.22
CA LYS A 159 13.83 5.48 -3.98
C LYS A 159 15.07 5.07 -4.76
N ALA A 160 15.96 4.28 -4.17
CA ALA A 160 17.14 3.74 -4.87
C ALA A 160 16.76 2.84 -6.05
N LYS A 161 15.75 1.99 -5.88
CA LYS A 161 15.21 1.13 -6.94
C LYS A 161 14.60 1.95 -8.09
N ALA A 162 13.84 3.00 -7.77
CA ALA A 162 13.28 3.91 -8.77
C ALA A 162 14.38 4.65 -9.55
N ALA A 163 15.41 5.16 -8.88
CA ALA A 163 16.54 5.84 -9.50
C ALA A 163 17.35 4.93 -10.44
N SER A 164 17.50 3.64 -10.13
CA SER A 164 18.22 2.68 -10.97
C SER A 164 17.49 2.32 -12.27
N ARG A 165 16.19 2.64 -12.36
CA ARG A 165 15.34 2.37 -13.53
C ARG A 165 15.09 3.61 -14.39
N ALA A 166 15.51 4.79 -13.95
CA ALA A 166 15.44 6.01 -14.74
C ALA A 166 16.38 5.88 -15.96
N PRO A 167 15.95 6.29 -17.16
CA PRO A 167 16.75 6.21 -18.37
C PRO A 167 17.95 7.15 -18.35
#